data_c488c0ac7aca075f69aa6f1744d9b7e9
#
_entry.id   c488c0ac7aca075f69aa6f1744d9b7e9
#
_cell.length_a   1.000
_cell.length_b   1.000
_cell.length_c   1.000
_cell.angle_alpha   90.00
_cell.angle_beta   90.00
_cell.angle_gamma   90.00
#
_symmetry.space_group_name_H-M   'P 1'
#
loop_
_entity.id
_entity.type
_entity.pdbx_description
1 polymer ?
#
loop_
_entity_poly.entity_id
_entity_poly.type
_entity_poly.pdbx_seq_one_letter_code
_entity_poly.pdbx_strand_id
1 'polypeptide(L)'
;MNKYAVQHIMDSSYCFPISEHDITIRLRTAKDDIDQVYIIYESKYHIQDHQNKAVMEKIFSGKEFDYYSINLHLEDTRLAYIFYLYDGKEYKYFSEDGLTDTYDYSTGFYNFFQFPYINKADILPMVDWMKSARFYQIFVDRFNIGDKDKDMSYVNLKWGDKPTPKSFAGGDIKGITDKLSYIKSLGIDSIYLTPVFKSISNHKYDISDYLEIDKDFGNSEDLKELVDNAHENGMHIVLDAVFNHCSDEIAQFQDVLKKGKTSEYYKWFIINGDKPDQKEVNYETFASCNYMPKFDTSNPEVRKFLIGIAVHYIKEYHIDGWRLDVSDEVSHDFWREFRRAVKKENPEAVIIGENWHDASVYLKGDQYDSIMNYAFTKATLDYFSTDKLDAKGMAERLNDLLARNSDTVNHMMLNLLDSHDTHRFYSEVSEDDRKFKAALCLLYLYPGVPCIFYGTEIKIPGGYDPDCRKCMDWDKADKIKDTDIYRLLISLADLRQNYDFSNVYPVITTDESGDMLELRYIIGDTGINLYINNTDKDTVVTERGSSAEYKIEAYEALVIVNNKVLLSTLK
;
A
#
# COMPACT_ATOMS: atom_id res chain seq x y z
N MET A 1 27.58 4.66 -23.02
CA MET A 1 26.22 4.09 -22.92
C MET A 1 26.29 2.61 -22.53
N ASN A 2 25.70 2.22 -21.40
CA ASN A 2 25.68 0.83 -20.93
C ASN A 2 24.46 0.10 -21.50
N LYS A 3 24.69 -0.65 -22.60
CA LYS A 3 23.61 -1.37 -23.31
C LYS A 3 22.84 -2.40 -22.47
N TYR A 4 23.42 -2.93 -21.39
CA TYR A 4 22.80 -3.94 -20.55
C TYR A 4 21.84 -3.32 -19.53
N ALA A 5 21.92 -2.02 -19.28
CA ALA A 5 21.06 -1.29 -18.36
C ALA A 5 19.86 -0.65 -19.04
N VAL A 6 19.93 -0.43 -20.35
CA VAL A 6 18.80 0.11 -21.13
C VAL A 6 17.70 -0.94 -21.20
N GLN A 7 16.53 -0.60 -20.65
CA GLN A 7 15.39 -1.51 -20.57
C GLN A 7 14.07 -0.77 -20.74
N HIS A 8 13.21 -1.41 -21.50
CA HIS A 8 11.81 -1.08 -21.64
C HIS A 8 11.01 -2.37 -21.77
N ILE A 9 9.84 -2.44 -21.12
CA ILE A 9 8.98 -3.62 -21.13
C ILE A 9 7.55 -3.15 -21.41
N MET A 10 6.95 -3.67 -22.47
CA MET A 10 5.56 -3.40 -22.82
C MET A 10 4.61 -3.97 -21.77
N ASP A 11 3.44 -3.34 -21.59
CA ASP A 11 2.39 -3.77 -20.67
C ASP A 11 2.91 -4.05 -19.26
N SER A 12 3.57 -3.04 -18.69
CA SER A 12 4.21 -3.10 -17.37
C SER A 12 4.29 -1.70 -16.77
N SER A 13 5.04 -1.53 -15.66
CA SER A 13 5.36 -0.20 -15.09
C SER A 13 6.15 0.71 -16.04
N TYR A 14 6.61 0.21 -17.18
CA TYR A 14 7.28 0.99 -18.21
C TYR A 14 6.34 1.47 -19.33
N CYS A 15 5.16 0.87 -19.46
CA CYS A 15 4.20 1.24 -20.51
C CYS A 15 2.79 0.88 -20.05
N PHE A 16 2.00 1.88 -19.69
CA PHE A 16 0.64 1.68 -19.15
C PHE A 16 -0.28 2.85 -19.54
N PRO A 17 -1.53 2.55 -19.92
CA PRO A 17 -2.53 3.58 -20.16
C PRO A 17 -3.02 4.18 -18.85
N ILE A 18 -3.22 5.51 -18.82
CA ILE A 18 -3.82 6.25 -17.70
C ILE A 18 -5.24 6.75 -18.02
N SER A 19 -5.56 6.85 -19.30
CA SER A 19 -6.91 7.14 -19.82
C SER A 19 -7.13 6.44 -21.15
N GLU A 20 -8.30 6.62 -21.76
CA GLU A 20 -8.58 6.07 -23.10
C GLU A 20 -7.67 6.66 -24.20
N HIS A 21 -7.07 7.83 -23.95
CA HIS A 21 -6.20 8.54 -24.89
C HIS A 21 -4.82 8.88 -24.34
N ASP A 22 -4.55 8.62 -23.07
CA ASP A 22 -3.28 8.98 -22.46
C ASP A 22 -2.53 7.74 -21.98
N ILE A 23 -1.24 7.69 -22.30
CA ILE A 23 -0.35 6.58 -21.97
C ILE A 23 0.97 7.09 -21.42
N THR A 24 1.44 6.47 -20.34
CA THR A 24 2.78 6.70 -19.80
C THR A 24 3.77 5.71 -20.40
N ILE A 25 4.89 6.25 -20.90
CA ILE A 25 6.04 5.46 -21.41
C ILE A 25 7.25 5.78 -20.55
N ARG A 26 7.95 4.74 -20.08
CA ARG A 26 9.18 4.86 -19.29
C ARG A 26 10.32 4.08 -19.93
N LEU A 27 11.54 4.58 -19.72
CA LEU A 27 12.79 3.91 -20.09
C LEU A 27 13.71 3.89 -18.87
N ARG A 28 14.35 2.76 -18.60
CA ARG A 28 15.42 2.61 -17.62
C ARG A 28 16.78 2.65 -18.31
N THR A 29 17.75 3.31 -17.70
CA THR A 29 19.16 3.34 -18.11
C THR A 29 20.06 3.07 -16.90
N ALA A 30 21.37 2.89 -17.10
CA ALA A 30 22.29 2.97 -15.97
C ALA A 30 22.28 4.37 -15.38
N LYS A 31 22.55 4.47 -14.09
CA LYS A 31 22.61 5.75 -13.39
C LYS A 31 23.68 6.65 -14.00
N ASP A 32 23.34 7.91 -14.26
CA ASP A 32 24.20 8.96 -14.79
C ASP A 32 24.89 8.61 -16.14
N ASP A 33 24.30 7.70 -16.93
CA ASP A 33 24.86 7.19 -18.20
C ASP A 33 24.29 7.89 -19.45
N ILE A 34 23.10 8.48 -19.35
CA ILE A 34 22.38 9.09 -20.48
C ILE A 34 22.03 10.53 -20.15
N ASP A 35 22.43 11.47 -21.02
CA ASP A 35 22.15 12.90 -20.85
C ASP A 35 20.75 13.27 -21.32
N GLN A 36 20.30 12.66 -22.45
CA GLN A 36 19.00 12.96 -23.06
C GLN A 36 18.34 11.71 -23.61
N VAL A 37 17.06 11.55 -23.34
CA VAL A 37 16.20 10.51 -23.88
C VAL A 37 15.07 11.16 -24.67
N TYR A 38 14.88 10.67 -25.89
CA TYR A 38 13.75 11.03 -26.72
C TYR A 38 12.93 9.79 -27.03
N ILE A 39 11.63 9.97 -27.19
CA ILE A 39 10.74 9.00 -27.83
C ILE A 39 10.43 9.48 -29.24
N ILE A 40 10.46 8.57 -30.22
CA ILE A 40 9.99 8.79 -31.58
C ILE A 40 8.77 7.90 -31.76
N TYR A 41 7.62 8.47 -32.06
CA TYR A 41 6.34 7.78 -31.97
C TYR A 41 5.32 8.26 -33.01
N GLU A 42 4.39 7.38 -33.32
CA GLU A 42 3.19 7.68 -34.13
C GLU A 42 2.18 6.52 -34.00
N SER A 43 1.02 6.65 -34.65
CA SER A 43 0.14 5.50 -34.87
C SER A 43 0.92 4.36 -35.54
N LYS A 44 0.70 3.13 -35.09
CA LYS A 44 1.40 1.96 -35.65
C LYS A 44 1.19 1.77 -37.17
N TYR A 45 0.17 2.41 -37.73
CA TYR A 45 -0.12 2.34 -39.16
C TYR A 45 0.54 3.46 -39.98
N HIS A 46 1.06 4.49 -39.31
CA HIS A 46 1.61 5.68 -39.96
C HIS A 46 3.08 5.97 -39.61
N ILE A 47 3.65 5.29 -38.62
CA ILE A 47 5.02 5.55 -38.15
C ILE A 47 6.09 5.35 -39.26
N GLN A 48 5.80 4.59 -40.29
CA GLN A 48 6.72 4.43 -41.44
C GLN A 48 6.83 5.71 -42.27
N ASP A 49 5.74 6.47 -42.37
CA ASP A 49 5.66 7.65 -43.24
C ASP A 49 5.85 8.96 -42.46
N HIS A 50 5.45 8.98 -41.19
CA HIS A 50 5.51 10.15 -40.34
C HIS A 50 5.93 9.77 -38.90
N GLN A 51 6.75 10.61 -38.26
CA GLN A 51 7.21 10.39 -36.88
C GLN A 51 7.17 11.69 -36.10
N ASN A 52 6.59 11.64 -34.90
CA ASN A 52 6.71 12.66 -33.88
C ASN A 52 7.91 12.37 -32.99
N LYS A 53 8.53 13.41 -32.45
CA LYS A 53 9.66 13.28 -31.51
C LYS A 53 9.39 14.15 -30.28
N ALA A 54 9.53 13.57 -29.09
CA ALA A 54 9.40 14.26 -27.81
C ALA A 54 10.53 13.93 -26.85
N VAL A 55 10.85 14.85 -25.94
CA VAL A 55 11.86 14.65 -24.89
C VAL A 55 11.19 13.93 -23.70
N MET A 56 11.89 12.96 -23.13
CA MET A 56 11.49 12.30 -21.90
C MET A 56 12.22 12.92 -20.71
N GLU A 57 11.52 13.06 -19.59
CA GLU A 57 12.08 13.63 -18.36
C GLU A 57 12.61 12.53 -17.44
N LYS A 58 13.75 12.78 -16.77
CA LYS A 58 14.24 11.90 -15.69
C LYS A 58 13.36 12.12 -14.46
N ILE A 59 12.57 11.11 -14.10
CA ILE A 59 11.61 11.19 -12.98
C ILE A 59 12.12 10.54 -11.72
N PHE A 60 12.88 9.44 -11.83
CA PHE A 60 13.43 8.74 -10.68
C PHE A 60 14.92 8.44 -10.90
N SER A 61 15.71 8.56 -9.83
CA SER A 61 17.12 8.18 -9.80
C SER A 61 17.36 7.24 -8.62
N GLY A 62 17.40 5.95 -8.92
CA GLY A 62 17.62 4.89 -7.94
C GLY A 62 19.11 4.67 -7.64
N LYS A 63 19.41 3.53 -7.03
CA LYS A 63 20.80 3.18 -6.69
C LYS A 63 21.65 2.89 -7.93
N GLU A 64 21.13 2.09 -8.85
CA GLU A 64 21.86 1.59 -10.02
C GLU A 64 21.32 2.14 -11.35
N PHE A 65 20.09 2.71 -11.33
CA PHE A 65 19.37 3.07 -12.53
C PHE A 65 18.71 4.43 -12.45
N ASP A 66 18.65 5.10 -13.61
CA ASP A 66 17.79 6.25 -13.87
C ASP A 66 16.58 5.85 -14.69
N TYR A 67 15.44 6.51 -14.42
CA TYR A 67 14.18 6.26 -15.10
C TYR A 67 13.67 7.55 -15.75
N TYR A 68 13.45 7.47 -17.06
CA TYR A 68 12.90 8.54 -17.87
C TYR A 68 11.45 8.24 -18.20
N SER A 69 10.58 9.25 -18.20
CA SER A 69 9.15 9.09 -18.44
C SER A 69 8.61 10.18 -19.34
N ILE A 70 7.51 9.87 -20.03
CA ILE A 70 6.67 10.82 -20.74
C ILE A 70 5.22 10.34 -20.73
N ASN A 71 4.29 11.28 -20.62
CA ASN A 71 2.88 11.05 -20.85
C ASN A 71 2.55 11.54 -22.25
N LEU A 72 2.01 10.64 -23.09
CA LEU A 72 1.61 10.94 -24.45
C LEU A 72 0.07 10.99 -24.52
N HIS A 73 -0.45 12.07 -25.11
CA HIS A 73 -1.84 12.12 -25.54
C HIS A 73 -1.95 11.63 -26.98
N LEU A 74 -2.80 10.64 -27.23
CA LEU A 74 -2.94 9.96 -28.51
C LEU A 74 -4.30 10.24 -29.13
N GLU A 75 -4.35 10.79 -30.34
CA GLU A 75 -5.59 10.87 -31.12
C GLU A 75 -6.00 9.47 -31.62
N ASP A 76 -5.06 8.72 -32.20
CA ASP A 76 -5.20 7.29 -32.49
C ASP A 76 -4.58 6.48 -31.33
N THR A 77 -5.40 5.68 -30.66
CA THR A 77 -5.01 4.88 -29.49
C THR A 77 -4.15 3.66 -29.82
N ARG A 78 -3.59 3.60 -31.00
CA ARG A 78 -2.67 2.58 -31.51
C ARG A 78 -1.29 3.18 -31.64
N LEU A 79 -0.39 2.83 -30.75
CA LEU A 79 0.93 3.44 -30.66
C LEU A 79 2.03 2.48 -31.12
N ALA A 80 2.96 3.02 -31.95
CA ALA A 80 4.27 2.42 -32.19
C ALA A 80 5.36 3.46 -31.88
N TYR A 81 6.49 3.04 -31.37
CA TYR A 81 7.55 3.95 -30.95
C TYR A 81 8.90 3.25 -30.83
N ILE A 82 9.96 4.06 -30.82
CA ILE A 82 11.34 3.70 -30.46
C ILE A 82 11.91 4.80 -29.58
N PHE A 83 13.03 4.52 -28.94
CA PHE A 83 13.76 5.53 -28.17
C PHE A 83 15.01 6.00 -28.94
N TYR A 84 15.42 7.23 -28.69
CA TYR A 84 16.62 7.83 -29.23
C TYR A 84 17.40 8.47 -28.09
N LEU A 85 18.60 7.93 -27.84
CA LEU A 85 19.38 8.18 -26.63
C LEU A 85 20.66 8.94 -26.97
N TYR A 86 21.04 9.90 -26.11
CA TYR A 86 22.29 10.64 -26.18
C TYR A 86 23.07 10.54 -24.88
N ASP A 87 24.32 10.10 -24.91
CA ASP A 87 25.21 9.91 -23.75
C ASP A 87 26.31 10.98 -23.63
N GLY A 88 26.13 12.16 -24.25
CA GLY A 88 27.12 13.22 -24.27
C GLY A 88 28.17 13.07 -25.38
N LYS A 89 28.19 11.94 -26.08
CA LYS A 89 29.17 11.61 -27.13
C LYS A 89 28.54 11.14 -28.41
N GLU A 90 27.63 10.19 -28.33
CA GLU A 90 26.98 9.57 -29.47
C GLU A 90 25.47 9.40 -29.25
N TYR A 91 24.74 9.25 -30.35
CA TYR A 91 23.33 8.91 -30.35
C TYR A 91 23.15 7.44 -30.74
N LYS A 92 22.19 6.77 -30.11
CA LYS A 92 21.75 5.41 -30.46
C LYS A 92 20.23 5.35 -30.50
N TYR A 93 19.70 4.53 -31.38
CA TYR A 93 18.30 4.11 -31.37
C TYR A 93 18.15 2.88 -30.48
N PHE A 94 17.02 2.79 -29.76
CA PHE A 94 16.67 1.61 -29.00
C PHE A 94 15.28 1.13 -29.40
N SER A 95 15.21 -0.09 -29.90
CA SER A 95 13.99 -0.78 -30.35
C SER A 95 13.96 -2.19 -29.76
N GLU A 96 13.01 -3.04 -30.17
CA GLU A 96 12.97 -4.46 -29.77
C GLU A 96 14.26 -5.22 -30.16
N ASP A 97 14.98 -4.78 -31.20
CA ASP A 97 16.29 -5.34 -31.57
C ASP A 97 17.46 -4.84 -30.69
N GLY A 98 17.19 -4.00 -29.70
CA GLY A 98 18.21 -3.40 -28.85
C GLY A 98 18.77 -2.09 -29.38
N LEU A 99 20.03 -1.76 -28.99
CA LEU A 99 20.69 -0.51 -29.38
C LEU A 99 21.33 -0.63 -30.75
N THR A 100 21.04 0.35 -31.64
CA THR A 100 21.59 0.44 -33.02
C THR A 100 22.07 1.85 -33.35
N ASP A 101 23.00 1.99 -34.32
CA ASP A 101 23.50 3.30 -34.79
C ASP A 101 22.51 4.00 -35.72
N THR A 102 21.72 3.22 -36.43
CA THR A 102 20.75 3.69 -37.42
C THR A 102 19.43 2.96 -37.24
N TYR A 103 18.37 3.55 -37.73
CA TYR A 103 17.04 2.96 -37.73
C TYR A 103 16.34 3.16 -39.06
N ASP A 104 15.84 2.09 -39.66
CA ASP A 104 15.09 2.12 -40.90
C ASP A 104 13.57 2.01 -40.62
N TYR A 105 12.86 3.13 -40.66
CA TYR A 105 11.42 3.17 -40.43
C TYR A 105 10.61 2.38 -41.48
N SER A 106 11.14 2.20 -42.69
CA SER A 106 10.42 1.45 -43.72
C SER A 106 10.26 -0.04 -43.39
N THR A 107 11.14 -0.58 -42.55
CA THR A 107 11.10 -1.97 -42.07
C THR A 107 10.66 -2.09 -40.63
N GLY A 108 10.37 -0.98 -39.96
CA GLY A 108 10.12 -0.90 -38.52
C GLY A 108 8.91 -1.68 -38.02
N PHE A 109 8.03 -2.13 -38.93
CA PHE A 109 6.86 -2.94 -38.51
C PHE A 109 7.25 -4.24 -37.77
N TYR A 110 8.49 -4.65 -37.82
CA TYR A 110 8.99 -5.86 -37.20
C TYR A 110 9.71 -5.64 -35.86
N ASN A 111 10.08 -4.41 -35.51
CA ASN A 111 10.94 -4.16 -34.35
C ASN A 111 10.66 -2.83 -33.59
N PHE A 112 9.56 -2.14 -33.88
CA PHE A 112 9.05 -1.09 -33.00
C PHE A 112 8.56 -1.69 -31.70
N PHE A 113 8.68 -0.95 -30.60
CA PHE A 113 7.77 -1.16 -29.48
C PHE A 113 6.37 -0.74 -29.88
N GLN A 114 5.37 -1.50 -29.48
CA GLN A 114 3.98 -1.20 -29.83
C GLN A 114 3.08 -1.32 -28.62
N PHE A 115 2.20 -0.35 -28.42
CA PHE A 115 0.97 -0.54 -27.66
C PHE A 115 -0.17 -0.68 -28.68
N PRO A 116 -0.61 -1.92 -28.96
CA PRO A 116 -1.43 -2.20 -30.17
C PRO A 116 -2.76 -1.50 -30.20
N TYR A 117 -3.39 -1.29 -29.02
CA TYR A 117 -4.66 -0.61 -28.83
C TYR A 117 -4.92 -0.38 -27.33
N ILE A 118 -5.33 0.82 -26.93
CA ILE A 118 -5.77 1.08 -25.55
C ILE A 118 -7.23 0.63 -25.42
N ASN A 119 -7.45 -0.46 -24.69
CA ASN A 119 -8.78 -0.89 -24.31
C ASN A 119 -9.19 -0.24 -22.99
N LYS A 120 -10.38 0.33 -22.93
CA LYS A 120 -10.91 0.93 -21.70
C LYS A 120 -10.91 -0.05 -20.50
N ALA A 121 -11.14 -1.34 -20.77
CA ALA A 121 -11.18 -2.39 -19.76
C ALA A 121 -9.82 -2.71 -19.12
N ASP A 122 -8.72 -2.32 -19.78
CA ASP A 122 -7.36 -2.59 -19.34
C ASP A 122 -6.76 -1.40 -18.55
N ILE A 123 -7.49 -0.29 -18.45
CA ILE A 123 -7.08 0.88 -17.67
C ILE A 123 -7.42 0.63 -16.20
N LEU A 124 -6.40 0.71 -15.33
CA LEU A 124 -6.64 0.69 -13.88
C LEU A 124 -7.12 2.09 -13.43
N PRO A 125 -8.40 2.25 -13.09
CA PRO A 125 -8.87 3.51 -12.55
C PRO A 125 -8.35 3.69 -11.12
N MET A 126 -8.04 4.92 -10.74
CA MET A 126 -7.84 5.26 -9.33
C MET A 126 -9.20 5.23 -8.62
N VAL A 127 -9.25 4.60 -7.48
CA VAL A 127 -10.39 4.68 -6.56
C VAL A 127 -10.45 6.10 -6.01
N ASP A 128 -11.55 6.81 -6.23
CA ASP A 128 -11.57 8.28 -6.08
C ASP A 128 -11.28 8.75 -4.64
N TRP A 129 -11.89 8.11 -3.66
CA TRP A 129 -11.66 8.45 -2.25
C TRP A 129 -10.24 8.12 -1.76
N MET A 130 -9.51 7.18 -2.41
CA MET A 130 -8.12 6.85 -2.07
C MET A 130 -7.14 8.00 -2.34
N LYS A 131 -7.46 8.96 -3.20
CA LYS A 131 -6.59 10.09 -3.55
C LYS A 131 -6.13 10.90 -2.34
N SER A 132 -6.99 11.03 -1.34
CA SER A 132 -6.72 11.79 -0.12
C SER A 132 -6.85 10.97 1.16
N ALA A 133 -7.07 9.67 1.06
CA ALA A 133 -7.31 8.78 2.20
C ALA A 133 -6.16 8.78 3.20
N ARG A 134 -6.53 8.63 4.48
CA ARG A 134 -5.63 8.48 5.63
C ARG A 134 -6.21 7.38 6.50
N PHE A 135 -5.50 6.25 6.53
CA PHE A 135 -5.99 5.04 7.19
C PHE A 135 -5.58 4.95 8.66
N TYR A 136 -6.48 4.35 9.42
CA TYR A 136 -6.26 3.92 10.80
C TYR A 136 -6.54 2.43 10.90
N GLN A 137 -5.51 1.62 11.14
CA GLN A 137 -5.66 0.19 11.33
C GLN A 137 -6.04 -0.12 12.77
N ILE A 138 -7.06 -0.95 12.97
CA ILE A 138 -7.57 -1.34 14.29
C ILE A 138 -7.49 -2.86 14.48
N PHE A 139 -6.87 -3.28 15.59
CA PHE A 139 -7.00 -4.63 16.13
C PHE A 139 -8.15 -4.63 17.14
N VAL A 140 -9.27 -5.21 16.75
CA VAL A 140 -10.59 -4.98 17.39
C VAL A 140 -10.59 -5.34 18.88
N ASP A 141 -10.08 -6.52 19.26
CA ASP A 141 -10.02 -6.98 20.66
C ASP A 141 -9.33 -6.01 21.63
N ARG A 142 -8.46 -5.13 21.12
CA ARG A 142 -7.56 -4.30 21.92
C ARG A 142 -7.86 -2.80 21.83
N PHE A 143 -8.88 -2.40 21.08
CA PHE A 143 -9.12 -0.99 20.81
C PHE A 143 -10.01 -0.33 21.84
N ASN A 144 -11.29 -0.76 21.98
CA ASN A 144 -12.22 -0.21 22.95
C ASN A 144 -13.36 -1.20 23.26
N ILE A 145 -13.85 -1.20 24.50
CA ILE A 145 -15.04 -1.95 24.92
C ILE A 145 -16.23 -1.00 24.87
N GLY A 146 -17.14 -1.20 23.92
CA GLY A 146 -18.37 -0.40 23.77
C GLY A 146 -19.57 -1.07 24.41
N ASP A 147 -19.77 -2.37 24.17
CA ASP A 147 -20.86 -3.12 24.79
C ASP A 147 -20.48 -3.60 26.19
N LYS A 148 -21.00 -2.89 27.21
CA LYS A 148 -20.74 -3.20 28.62
C LYS A 148 -21.63 -4.31 29.18
N ASP A 149 -22.67 -4.67 28.44
CA ASP A 149 -23.66 -5.67 28.85
C ASP A 149 -23.41 -7.05 28.20
N LYS A 150 -22.43 -7.16 27.29
CA LYS A 150 -22.05 -8.43 26.67
C LYS A 150 -21.44 -9.42 27.66
N ASP A 151 -21.47 -10.71 27.32
CA ASP A 151 -20.78 -11.74 28.10
C ASP A 151 -19.26 -11.49 28.07
N MET A 152 -18.68 -11.17 29.22
CA MET A 152 -17.25 -10.94 29.42
C MET A 152 -16.53 -12.17 30.01
N SER A 153 -17.19 -13.33 30.09
CA SER A 153 -16.60 -14.54 30.70
C SER A 153 -15.37 -15.08 29.93
N TYR A 154 -15.24 -14.77 28.65
CA TYR A 154 -14.10 -15.14 27.81
C TYR A 154 -12.88 -14.22 28.02
N VAL A 155 -13.07 -13.01 28.55
CA VAL A 155 -11.99 -12.04 28.75
C VAL A 155 -11.05 -12.52 29.85
N ASN A 156 -9.78 -12.62 29.49
CA ASN A 156 -8.71 -13.13 30.38
C ASN A 156 -7.50 -12.19 30.45
N LEU A 157 -7.56 -11.04 29.80
CA LEU A 157 -6.56 -9.98 29.87
C LEU A 157 -7.19 -8.74 30.51
N LYS A 158 -6.63 -8.30 31.64
CA LYS A 158 -7.00 -7.00 32.19
C LYS A 158 -6.51 -5.90 31.24
N TRP A 159 -7.37 -4.91 30.95
CA TRP A 159 -7.06 -3.80 30.07
C TRP A 159 -5.79 -3.07 30.54
N GLY A 160 -4.81 -2.95 29.63
CA GLY A 160 -3.51 -2.35 29.91
C GLY A 160 -2.42 -3.34 30.35
N ASP A 161 -2.75 -4.59 30.67
CA ASP A 161 -1.75 -5.62 30.98
C ASP A 161 -1.03 -6.10 29.68
N LYS A 162 0.14 -6.73 29.84
CA LYS A 162 0.90 -7.29 28.73
C LYS A 162 0.17 -8.47 28.08
N PRO A 163 -0.12 -8.44 26.78
CA PRO A 163 -0.82 -9.52 26.12
C PRO A 163 0.04 -10.78 25.91
N THR A 164 -0.65 -11.92 25.79
CA THR A 164 -0.13 -13.21 25.34
C THR A 164 -0.87 -13.62 24.07
N PRO A 165 -0.43 -14.62 23.31
CA PRO A 165 -1.14 -15.09 22.12
C PRO A 165 -2.60 -15.54 22.36
N LYS A 166 -2.92 -15.93 23.61
CA LYS A 166 -4.26 -16.39 24.03
C LYS A 166 -5.06 -15.36 24.84
N SER A 167 -4.61 -14.11 24.85
CA SER A 167 -5.26 -13.04 25.63
C SER A 167 -6.44 -12.46 24.88
N PHE A 168 -7.57 -12.34 25.56
CA PHE A 168 -8.77 -11.62 25.13
C PHE A 168 -8.99 -10.42 26.05
N ALA A 169 -9.05 -9.22 25.49
CA ALA A 169 -9.23 -7.98 26.25
C ALA A 169 -10.68 -7.45 26.20
N GLY A 170 -11.46 -7.91 25.21
CA GLY A 170 -12.88 -7.62 25.14
C GLY A 170 -13.26 -6.38 24.32
N GLY A 171 -12.36 -5.84 23.51
CA GLY A 171 -12.72 -4.80 22.53
C GLY A 171 -13.75 -5.33 21.53
N ASP A 172 -14.58 -4.42 20.97
CA ASP A 172 -15.71 -4.78 20.11
C ASP A 172 -16.02 -3.71 19.05
N ILE A 173 -16.91 -4.03 18.12
CA ILE A 173 -17.34 -3.15 17.02
C ILE A 173 -18.03 -1.89 17.55
N LYS A 174 -18.88 -2.04 18.56
CA LYS A 174 -19.55 -0.89 19.21
C LYS A 174 -18.54 0.07 19.85
N GLY A 175 -17.46 -0.47 20.42
CA GLY A 175 -16.35 0.32 20.92
C GLY A 175 -15.65 1.15 19.84
N ILE A 176 -15.57 0.64 18.62
CA ILE A 176 -15.06 1.40 17.48
C ILE A 176 -16.05 2.50 17.11
N THR A 177 -17.33 2.18 17.02
CA THR A 177 -18.42 3.15 16.74
C THR A 177 -18.38 4.31 17.73
N ASP A 178 -18.26 4.04 19.02
CA ASP A 178 -18.16 5.05 20.09
C ASP A 178 -16.95 5.98 19.93
N LYS A 179 -15.91 5.53 19.24
CA LYS A 179 -14.63 6.25 19.06
C LYS A 179 -14.43 6.86 17.66
N LEU A 180 -15.41 6.80 16.76
CA LEU A 180 -15.31 7.40 15.41
C LEU A 180 -14.95 8.89 15.47
N SER A 181 -15.55 9.66 16.40
CA SER A 181 -15.23 11.08 16.59
C SER A 181 -13.78 11.31 17.02
N TYR A 182 -13.20 10.42 17.84
CA TYR A 182 -11.80 10.45 18.21
C TYR A 182 -10.92 10.21 16.99
N ILE A 183 -11.19 9.12 16.24
CA ILE A 183 -10.42 8.76 15.04
C ILE A 183 -10.47 9.91 14.02
N LYS A 184 -11.65 10.47 13.75
CA LYS A 184 -11.83 11.63 12.87
C LYS A 184 -11.03 12.84 13.35
N SER A 185 -10.95 13.07 14.69
CA SER A 185 -10.20 14.18 15.26
C SER A 185 -8.69 14.09 15.01
N LEU A 186 -8.16 12.92 14.66
CA LEU A 186 -6.77 12.70 14.23
C LEU A 186 -6.52 13.04 12.75
N GLY A 187 -7.53 13.53 12.04
CA GLY A 187 -7.47 13.77 10.60
C GLY A 187 -7.59 12.51 9.76
N ILE A 188 -8.06 11.40 10.33
CA ILE A 188 -8.29 10.12 9.67
C ILE A 188 -9.67 10.11 9.01
N ASP A 189 -9.77 9.49 7.85
CA ASP A 189 -11.00 9.31 7.08
C ASP A 189 -11.24 7.88 6.58
N SER A 190 -10.37 6.95 6.93
CA SER A 190 -10.49 5.56 6.50
C SER A 190 -10.04 4.61 7.60
N ILE A 191 -10.78 3.54 7.83
CA ILE A 191 -10.52 2.55 8.88
C ILE A 191 -10.32 1.19 8.23
N TYR A 192 -9.22 0.51 8.57
CA TYR A 192 -9.01 -0.89 8.26
C TYR A 192 -9.13 -1.71 9.55
N LEU A 193 -10.04 -2.68 9.56
CA LEU A 193 -10.27 -3.61 10.67
C LEU A 193 -9.60 -4.95 10.39
N THR A 194 -8.85 -5.49 11.38
CA THR A 194 -8.52 -6.92 11.38
C THR A 194 -9.79 -7.76 11.40
N PRO A 195 -9.76 -9.08 11.07
CA PRO A 195 -10.96 -9.87 10.86
C PRO A 195 -11.98 -9.76 12.00
N VAL A 196 -13.27 -9.72 11.65
CA VAL A 196 -14.40 -9.58 12.60
C VAL A 196 -15.33 -10.78 12.60
N PHE A 197 -15.03 -11.80 11.79
CA PHE A 197 -15.89 -12.97 11.59
C PHE A 197 -15.68 -14.01 12.70
N LYS A 198 -16.65 -14.90 12.83
CA LYS A 198 -16.65 -15.95 13.84
C LYS A 198 -15.38 -16.79 13.83
N SER A 199 -14.71 -16.86 14.96
CA SER A 199 -13.45 -17.52 15.17
C SER A 199 -13.20 -17.80 16.65
N ILE A 200 -12.31 -18.75 16.95
CA ILE A 200 -11.96 -19.09 18.34
C ILE A 200 -10.82 -18.23 18.92
N SER A 201 -10.06 -17.56 18.07
CA SER A 201 -8.92 -16.74 18.51
C SER A 201 -9.28 -15.28 18.75
N ASN A 202 -8.38 -14.53 19.40
CA ASN A 202 -8.53 -13.08 19.59
C ASN A 202 -8.24 -12.28 18.30
N HIS A 203 -7.47 -12.84 17.37
CA HIS A 203 -7.07 -12.20 16.11
C HIS A 203 -8.03 -12.48 14.96
N LYS A 204 -8.86 -13.51 15.08
CA LYS A 204 -9.90 -13.91 14.13
C LYS A 204 -9.41 -14.33 12.72
N TYR A 205 -8.12 -14.64 12.53
CA TYR A 205 -7.62 -15.15 11.26
C TYR A 205 -7.94 -16.64 11.02
N ASP A 206 -8.42 -17.36 12.02
CA ASP A 206 -8.93 -18.74 11.95
C ASP A 206 -10.46 -18.75 11.87
N ILE A 207 -11.01 -18.30 10.74
CA ILE A 207 -12.44 -18.09 10.55
C ILE A 207 -13.18 -19.42 10.43
N SER A 208 -14.22 -19.62 11.26
CA SER A 208 -15.09 -20.81 11.24
C SER A 208 -16.44 -20.56 10.56
N ASP A 209 -16.90 -19.29 10.49
CA ASP A 209 -18.06 -18.88 9.72
C ASP A 209 -17.86 -17.44 9.21
N TYR A 210 -17.87 -17.27 7.88
CA TYR A 210 -17.65 -15.98 7.24
C TYR A 210 -18.89 -15.08 7.19
N LEU A 211 -20.08 -15.62 7.43
CA LEU A 211 -21.32 -14.85 7.39
C LEU A 211 -21.84 -14.47 8.79
N GLU A 212 -21.18 -14.97 9.82
CA GLU A 212 -21.48 -14.64 11.21
C GLU A 212 -20.38 -13.71 11.76
N ILE A 213 -20.78 -12.54 12.26
CA ILE A 213 -19.88 -11.68 13.05
C ILE A 213 -19.59 -12.39 14.37
N ASP A 214 -18.34 -12.36 14.81
CA ASP A 214 -17.95 -13.01 16.04
C ASP A 214 -18.71 -12.39 17.24
N LYS A 215 -19.35 -13.24 18.03
CA LYS A 215 -20.16 -12.83 19.18
C LYS A 215 -19.39 -12.01 20.23
N ASP A 216 -18.05 -12.20 20.31
CA ASP A 216 -17.18 -11.45 21.21
C ASP A 216 -16.97 -10.01 20.72
N PHE A 217 -17.17 -9.77 19.41
CA PHE A 217 -17.06 -8.48 18.77
C PHE A 217 -18.40 -7.79 18.52
N GLY A 218 -19.52 -8.52 18.62
CA GLY A 218 -20.85 -7.99 18.41
C GLY A 218 -21.68 -8.86 17.46
N ASN A 219 -22.46 -8.23 16.63
CA ASN A 219 -23.36 -8.88 15.66
C ASN A 219 -23.44 -8.09 14.35
N SER A 220 -24.29 -8.55 13.44
CA SER A 220 -24.49 -7.95 12.11
C SER A 220 -25.00 -6.52 12.17
N GLU A 221 -25.87 -6.21 13.13
CA GLU A 221 -26.43 -4.88 13.33
C GLU A 221 -25.35 -3.91 13.80
N ASP A 222 -24.45 -4.35 14.71
CA ASP A 222 -23.33 -3.53 15.19
C ASP A 222 -22.36 -3.17 14.05
N LEU A 223 -22.06 -4.15 13.14
CA LEU A 223 -21.24 -3.87 11.96
C LEU A 223 -21.93 -2.87 11.02
N LYS A 224 -23.23 -3.05 10.78
CA LYS A 224 -23.99 -2.13 9.94
C LYS A 224 -24.02 -0.71 10.55
N GLU A 225 -24.26 -0.60 11.86
CA GLU A 225 -24.22 0.67 12.57
C GLU A 225 -22.85 1.34 12.47
N LEU A 226 -21.76 0.58 12.60
CA LEU A 226 -20.41 1.11 12.42
C LEU A 226 -20.21 1.71 11.04
N VAL A 227 -20.59 0.98 9.98
CA VAL A 227 -20.41 1.44 8.59
C VAL A 227 -21.29 2.67 8.31
N ASP A 228 -22.57 2.63 8.69
CA ASP A 228 -23.49 3.74 8.49
C ASP A 228 -22.97 5.01 9.20
N ASN A 229 -22.56 4.90 10.48
CA ASN A 229 -21.99 6.02 11.24
C ASN A 229 -20.64 6.51 10.67
N ALA A 230 -19.80 5.62 10.16
CA ALA A 230 -18.55 5.99 9.51
C ALA A 230 -18.86 6.84 8.25
N HIS A 231 -19.77 6.38 7.40
CA HIS A 231 -20.19 7.10 6.19
C HIS A 231 -20.82 8.46 6.52
N GLU A 232 -21.68 8.56 7.53
CA GLU A 232 -22.23 9.84 7.99
C GLU A 232 -21.14 10.83 8.43
N ASN A 233 -20.01 10.32 8.89
CA ASN A 233 -18.84 11.11 9.25
C ASN A 233 -17.86 11.34 8.08
N GLY A 234 -18.17 10.87 6.86
CA GLY A 234 -17.29 10.95 5.69
C GLY A 234 -16.05 10.06 5.84
N MET A 235 -16.21 8.91 6.47
CA MET A 235 -15.15 7.92 6.69
C MET A 235 -15.47 6.63 5.95
N HIS A 236 -14.44 5.87 5.57
CA HIS A 236 -14.54 4.61 4.85
C HIS A 236 -14.15 3.42 5.74
N ILE A 237 -14.77 2.25 5.51
CA ILE A 237 -14.49 1.01 6.24
C ILE A 237 -13.99 -0.07 5.29
N VAL A 238 -12.80 -0.60 5.58
CA VAL A 238 -12.18 -1.74 4.88
C VAL A 238 -12.09 -2.92 5.84
N LEU A 239 -12.60 -4.08 5.45
CA LEU A 239 -12.53 -5.31 6.21
C LEU A 239 -11.39 -6.21 5.71
N ASP A 240 -11.04 -7.20 6.53
CA ASP A 240 -10.01 -8.20 6.23
C ASP A 240 -10.63 -9.48 5.63
N ALA A 241 -10.16 -9.89 4.46
CA ALA A 241 -10.58 -11.09 3.74
C ALA A 241 -9.55 -12.21 3.89
N VAL A 242 -9.80 -13.13 4.82
CA VAL A 242 -8.95 -14.30 5.04
C VAL A 242 -9.43 -15.44 4.12
N PHE A 243 -8.96 -15.43 2.87
CA PHE A 243 -9.44 -16.36 1.82
C PHE A 243 -8.40 -17.41 1.40
N ASN A 244 -7.18 -17.31 1.95
CA ASN A 244 -6.15 -18.33 1.76
C ASN A 244 -6.45 -19.60 2.58
N HIS A 245 -6.95 -19.46 3.79
CA HIS A 245 -7.19 -20.53 4.76
C HIS A 245 -8.43 -20.21 5.61
N CYS A 246 -8.80 -21.16 6.44
CA CYS A 246 -9.90 -21.03 7.40
C CYS A 246 -9.55 -21.75 8.70
N SER A 247 -10.46 -21.74 9.68
CA SER A 247 -10.37 -22.64 10.84
C SER A 247 -10.64 -24.08 10.45
N ASP A 248 -10.01 -25.05 11.13
CA ASP A 248 -10.40 -26.45 11.06
C ASP A 248 -11.82 -26.71 11.61
N GLU A 249 -12.39 -25.76 12.34
CA GLU A 249 -13.76 -25.81 12.84
C GLU A 249 -14.82 -25.40 11.80
N ILE A 250 -14.42 -24.92 10.61
CA ILE A 250 -15.39 -24.62 9.55
C ILE A 250 -16.18 -25.88 9.16
N ALA A 251 -17.50 -25.74 8.97
CA ALA A 251 -18.40 -26.86 8.75
C ALA A 251 -17.94 -27.77 7.60
N GLN A 252 -17.40 -27.20 6.53
CA GLN A 252 -16.88 -27.91 5.35
C GLN A 252 -15.68 -28.80 5.69
N PHE A 253 -14.71 -28.29 6.45
CA PHE A 253 -13.54 -29.10 6.85
C PHE A 253 -13.91 -30.14 7.90
N GLN A 254 -14.85 -29.85 8.80
CA GLN A 254 -15.39 -30.83 9.75
C GLN A 254 -16.09 -31.97 9.05
N ASP A 255 -16.80 -31.71 7.95
CA ASP A 255 -17.39 -32.78 7.12
C ASP A 255 -16.30 -33.64 6.46
N VAL A 256 -15.24 -33.02 5.94
CA VAL A 256 -14.08 -33.72 5.36
C VAL A 256 -13.35 -34.55 6.41
N LEU A 257 -13.15 -34.03 7.63
CA LEU A 257 -12.57 -34.80 8.76
C LEU A 257 -13.41 -36.05 9.13
N LYS A 258 -14.71 -35.99 8.95
CA LYS A 258 -15.60 -37.15 9.22
C LYS A 258 -15.63 -38.15 8.06
N LYS A 259 -15.81 -37.66 6.83
CA LYS A 259 -16.14 -38.47 5.65
C LYS A 259 -14.97 -38.78 4.70
N GLY A 260 -13.84 -38.05 4.84
CA GLY A 260 -12.71 -38.12 3.92
C GLY A 260 -13.13 -37.84 2.48
N LYS A 261 -12.65 -38.63 1.53
CA LYS A 261 -12.95 -38.50 0.08
C LYS A 261 -14.44 -38.59 -0.30
N THR A 262 -15.31 -39.06 0.59
CA THR A 262 -16.76 -39.11 0.34
C THR A 262 -17.48 -37.81 0.70
N SER A 263 -16.80 -36.87 1.28
CA SER A 263 -17.32 -35.52 1.50
C SER A 263 -17.41 -34.75 0.18
N GLU A 264 -18.49 -34.01 -0.01
CA GLU A 264 -18.64 -33.08 -1.14
C GLU A 264 -17.60 -31.96 -1.09
N TYR A 265 -17.11 -31.58 0.11
CA TYR A 265 -16.10 -30.55 0.34
C TYR A 265 -14.65 -31.07 0.28
N TYR A 266 -14.42 -32.39 0.00
CA TYR A 266 -13.06 -32.94 0.01
C TYR A 266 -12.09 -32.17 -0.90
N LYS A 267 -12.55 -31.71 -2.08
CA LYS A 267 -11.78 -30.96 -3.06
C LYS A 267 -11.68 -29.45 -2.76
N TRP A 268 -12.27 -29.02 -1.66
CA TRP A 268 -12.11 -27.62 -1.22
C TRP A 268 -10.76 -27.39 -0.55
N PHE A 269 -10.12 -28.48 -0.12
CA PHE A 269 -8.83 -28.47 0.58
C PHE A 269 -7.81 -29.32 -0.16
N ILE A 270 -6.53 -29.01 0.02
CA ILE A 270 -5.43 -29.73 -0.62
C ILE A 270 -4.95 -30.81 0.34
N ILE A 271 -5.39 -32.04 0.13
CA ILE A 271 -5.18 -33.18 1.03
C ILE A 271 -4.42 -34.30 0.34
N ASN A 272 -3.39 -34.83 0.99
CA ASN A 272 -2.64 -36.00 0.53
C ASN A 272 -3.16 -37.26 1.25
N GLY A 273 -3.88 -38.12 0.52
CA GLY A 273 -4.47 -39.32 1.07
C GLY A 273 -6.00 -39.31 1.03
N ASP A 274 -6.66 -40.24 1.71
CA ASP A 274 -8.11 -40.41 1.62
C ASP A 274 -8.89 -39.59 2.64
N LYS A 275 -8.20 -39.09 3.67
CA LYS A 275 -8.79 -38.36 4.79
C LYS A 275 -7.71 -37.48 5.44
N PRO A 276 -8.07 -36.26 5.92
CA PRO A 276 -7.12 -35.46 6.68
C PRO A 276 -6.70 -36.12 7.99
N ASP A 277 -5.43 -35.97 8.34
CA ASP A 277 -4.88 -36.34 9.64
C ASP A 277 -4.29 -35.11 10.31
N GLN A 278 -4.90 -34.67 11.41
CA GLN A 278 -4.47 -33.47 12.13
C GLN A 278 -3.18 -33.69 12.96
N LYS A 279 -2.75 -34.94 13.17
CA LYS A 279 -1.53 -35.25 13.91
C LYS A 279 -0.31 -35.31 13.00
N GLU A 280 -0.41 -36.06 11.89
CA GLU A 280 0.67 -36.19 10.91
C GLU A 280 0.57 -35.14 9.78
N VAL A 281 -0.35 -34.26 9.86
CA VAL A 281 -0.70 -33.16 8.93
C VAL A 281 -0.40 -33.50 7.48
N ASN A 282 -1.38 -34.13 6.83
CA ASN A 282 -1.30 -34.53 5.42
C ASN A 282 -2.12 -33.63 4.50
N TYR A 283 -2.34 -32.40 4.87
CA TYR A 283 -3.04 -31.37 4.10
C TYR A 283 -2.30 -30.04 4.18
N GLU A 284 -2.49 -29.19 3.17
CA GLU A 284 -1.90 -27.85 3.16
C GLU A 284 -2.55 -26.97 4.22
N THR A 285 -1.73 -26.10 4.85
CA THR A 285 -2.13 -25.22 5.93
C THR A 285 -1.53 -23.83 5.73
N PHE A 286 -2.04 -22.84 6.44
CA PHE A 286 -1.31 -21.59 6.63
C PHE A 286 -0.08 -21.88 7.49
N ALA A 287 1.10 -21.59 6.95
CA ALA A 287 2.38 -21.88 7.60
C ALA A 287 2.43 -23.33 8.16
N SER A 288 2.70 -23.50 9.45
CA SER A 288 2.70 -24.81 10.13
C SER A 288 1.49 -24.97 11.07
N CYS A 289 0.40 -24.25 10.84
CA CYS A 289 -0.77 -24.22 11.70
C CYS A 289 -1.78 -25.30 11.30
N ASN A 290 -1.72 -26.49 11.90
CA ASN A 290 -2.61 -27.62 11.58
C ASN A 290 -4.10 -27.31 11.77
N TYR A 291 -4.46 -26.29 12.54
CA TYR A 291 -5.82 -25.80 12.74
C TYR A 291 -6.26 -24.73 11.72
N MET A 292 -5.40 -24.42 10.74
CA MET A 292 -5.70 -23.47 9.66
C MET A 292 -5.56 -24.14 8.28
N PRO A 293 -6.48 -25.04 7.88
CA PRO A 293 -6.42 -25.69 6.58
C PRO A 293 -6.55 -24.67 5.43
N LYS A 294 -5.71 -24.86 4.40
CA LYS A 294 -5.67 -24.02 3.21
C LYS A 294 -6.76 -24.41 2.22
N PHE A 295 -7.46 -23.41 1.69
CA PHE A 295 -8.40 -23.63 0.59
C PHE A 295 -7.68 -23.90 -0.74
N ASP A 296 -8.26 -24.79 -1.56
CA ASP A 296 -7.91 -24.88 -2.97
C ASP A 296 -8.67 -23.80 -3.76
N THR A 297 -8.05 -22.63 -3.89
CA THR A 297 -8.64 -21.48 -4.60
C THR A 297 -8.67 -21.66 -6.12
N SER A 298 -8.15 -22.77 -6.66
CA SER A 298 -8.37 -23.17 -8.06
C SER A 298 -9.72 -23.87 -8.25
N ASN A 299 -10.32 -24.37 -7.18
CA ASN A 299 -11.62 -25.04 -7.20
C ASN A 299 -12.77 -24.02 -7.44
N PRO A 300 -13.61 -24.23 -8.48
CA PRO A 300 -14.70 -23.29 -8.79
C PRO A 300 -15.75 -23.14 -7.68
N GLU A 301 -15.99 -24.16 -6.88
CA GLU A 301 -16.94 -24.09 -5.76
C GLU A 301 -16.40 -23.23 -4.62
N VAL A 302 -15.10 -23.38 -4.30
CA VAL A 302 -14.39 -22.52 -3.33
C VAL A 302 -14.42 -21.07 -3.80
N ARG A 303 -14.10 -20.82 -5.08
CA ARG A 303 -14.17 -19.48 -5.66
C ARG A 303 -15.56 -18.88 -5.51
N LYS A 304 -16.60 -19.61 -5.90
CA LYS A 304 -17.99 -19.17 -5.78
C LYS A 304 -18.37 -18.85 -4.33
N PHE A 305 -17.95 -19.69 -3.38
CA PHE A 305 -18.22 -19.50 -1.96
C PHE A 305 -17.55 -18.21 -1.44
N LEU A 306 -16.24 -18.09 -1.58
CA LEU A 306 -15.47 -16.96 -1.03
C LEU A 306 -15.80 -15.62 -1.72
N ILE A 307 -15.96 -15.62 -3.04
CA ILE A 307 -16.37 -14.42 -3.79
C ILE A 307 -17.80 -14.01 -3.41
N GLY A 308 -18.68 -14.99 -3.19
CA GLY A 308 -20.04 -14.73 -2.69
C GLY A 308 -20.06 -14.02 -1.36
N ILE A 309 -19.16 -14.39 -0.43
CA ILE A 309 -18.97 -13.71 0.85
C ILE A 309 -18.51 -12.26 0.64
N ALA A 310 -17.50 -12.04 -0.20
CA ALA A 310 -16.97 -10.69 -0.45
C ALA A 310 -18.04 -9.75 -1.01
N VAL A 311 -18.81 -10.24 -1.99
CA VAL A 311 -19.92 -9.48 -2.59
C VAL A 311 -21.03 -9.21 -1.57
N HIS A 312 -21.33 -10.18 -0.70
CA HIS A 312 -22.33 -10.02 0.35
C HIS A 312 -22.04 -8.81 1.25
N TYR A 313 -20.80 -8.68 1.77
CA TYR A 313 -20.46 -7.56 2.65
C TYR A 313 -20.44 -6.21 1.93
N ILE A 314 -20.00 -6.15 0.68
CA ILE A 314 -20.09 -4.92 -0.13
C ILE A 314 -21.56 -4.51 -0.32
N LYS A 315 -22.43 -5.48 -0.62
CA LYS A 315 -23.83 -5.22 -0.98
C LYS A 315 -24.72 -4.92 0.23
N GLU A 316 -24.60 -5.71 1.29
CA GLU A 316 -25.53 -5.65 2.44
C GLU A 316 -25.04 -4.69 3.53
N TYR A 317 -23.72 -4.52 3.67
CA TYR A 317 -23.13 -3.65 4.71
C TYR A 317 -22.50 -2.38 4.14
N HIS A 318 -22.36 -2.29 2.79
CA HIS A 318 -21.78 -1.15 2.10
C HIS A 318 -20.34 -0.82 2.54
N ILE A 319 -19.54 -1.85 2.88
CA ILE A 319 -18.13 -1.64 3.17
C ILE A 319 -17.40 -1.10 1.93
N ASP A 320 -16.34 -0.33 2.13
CA ASP A 320 -15.63 0.39 1.08
C ASP A 320 -14.46 -0.39 0.48
N GLY A 321 -14.22 -1.60 0.96
CA GLY A 321 -13.19 -2.45 0.37
C GLY A 321 -12.74 -3.61 1.23
N TRP A 322 -11.73 -4.30 0.70
CA TRP A 322 -11.13 -5.48 1.29
C TRP A 322 -9.61 -5.37 1.38
N ARG A 323 -9.04 -5.67 2.53
CA ARG A 323 -7.64 -6.07 2.65
C ARG A 323 -7.58 -7.59 2.53
N LEU A 324 -6.67 -8.10 1.74
CA LEU A 324 -6.58 -9.52 1.39
C LEU A 324 -5.44 -10.16 2.16
N ASP A 325 -5.77 -11.02 3.12
CA ASP A 325 -4.81 -11.75 3.96
C ASP A 325 -4.05 -12.81 3.15
N VAL A 326 -2.73 -12.91 3.33
CA VAL A 326 -1.86 -13.89 2.65
C VAL A 326 -2.17 -13.97 1.14
N SER A 327 -2.33 -12.82 0.52
CA SER A 327 -2.88 -12.73 -0.84
C SER A 327 -2.00 -13.34 -1.93
N ASP A 328 -0.70 -13.44 -1.70
CA ASP A 328 0.28 -14.02 -2.61
C ASP A 328 0.28 -15.57 -2.67
N GLU A 329 -0.41 -16.22 -1.74
CA GLU A 329 -0.63 -17.68 -1.76
C GLU A 329 -1.95 -18.09 -2.40
N VAL A 330 -2.79 -17.16 -2.83
CA VAL A 330 -4.07 -17.39 -3.48
C VAL A 330 -3.91 -17.30 -5.00
N SER A 331 -4.65 -18.10 -5.76
CA SER A 331 -4.48 -18.16 -7.22
C SER A 331 -4.82 -16.84 -7.91
N HIS A 332 -4.07 -16.49 -8.95
CA HIS A 332 -4.32 -15.29 -9.77
C HIS A 332 -5.72 -15.29 -10.41
N ASP A 333 -6.22 -16.47 -10.83
CA ASP A 333 -7.55 -16.58 -11.42
C ASP A 333 -8.65 -16.28 -10.39
N PHE A 334 -8.45 -16.69 -9.15
CA PHE A 334 -9.35 -16.31 -8.06
C PHE A 334 -9.40 -14.79 -7.91
N TRP A 335 -8.26 -14.10 -7.84
CA TRP A 335 -8.23 -12.66 -7.66
C TRP A 335 -8.82 -11.88 -8.84
N ARG A 336 -8.68 -12.40 -10.07
CA ARG A 336 -9.32 -11.81 -11.25
C ARG A 336 -10.84 -11.93 -11.19
N GLU A 337 -11.36 -13.08 -10.78
CA GLU A 337 -12.81 -13.28 -10.59
C GLU A 337 -13.33 -12.46 -9.42
N PHE A 338 -12.60 -12.43 -8.30
CA PHE A 338 -12.88 -11.62 -7.13
C PHE A 338 -13.01 -10.13 -7.50
N ARG A 339 -11.98 -9.56 -8.16
CA ARG A 339 -12.01 -8.18 -8.60
C ARG A 339 -13.22 -7.87 -9.47
N ARG A 340 -13.48 -8.70 -10.48
CA ARG A 340 -14.65 -8.49 -11.37
C ARG A 340 -15.96 -8.48 -10.60
N ALA A 341 -16.12 -9.36 -9.62
CA ALA A 341 -17.33 -9.44 -8.82
C ALA A 341 -17.49 -8.25 -7.87
N VAL A 342 -16.42 -7.89 -7.15
CA VAL A 342 -16.39 -6.75 -6.21
C VAL A 342 -16.62 -5.43 -6.95
N LYS A 343 -15.88 -5.17 -8.04
CA LYS A 343 -15.99 -3.93 -8.81
C LYS A 343 -17.30 -3.81 -9.58
N LYS A 344 -17.96 -4.92 -9.89
CA LYS A 344 -19.31 -4.91 -10.48
C LYS A 344 -20.35 -4.44 -9.45
N GLU A 345 -20.20 -4.84 -8.19
CA GLU A 345 -21.12 -4.42 -7.13
C GLU A 345 -20.85 -2.97 -6.70
N ASN A 346 -19.58 -2.64 -6.46
CA ASN A 346 -19.14 -1.27 -6.15
C ASN A 346 -17.80 -0.97 -6.84
N PRO A 347 -17.78 -0.14 -7.90
CA PRO A 347 -16.54 0.24 -8.60
C PRO A 347 -15.51 0.94 -7.70
N GLU A 348 -16.00 1.65 -6.66
CA GLU A 348 -15.16 2.38 -5.71
C GLU A 348 -14.69 1.53 -4.52
N ALA A 349 -15.08 0.25 -4.42
CA ALA A 349 -14.55 -0.64 -3.39
C ALA A 349 -13.07 -0.95 -3.63
N VAL A 350 -12.19 -0.55 -2.71
CA VAL A 350 -10.75 -0.77 -2.84
C VAL A 350 -10.36 -2.23 -2.54
N ILE A 351 -9.36 -2.73 -3.26
CA ILE A 351 -8.78 -4.06 -3.05
C ILE A 351 -7.31 -3.91 -2.72
N ILE A 352 -6.93 -4.18 -1.46
CA ILE A 352 -5.59 -4.00 -0.92
C ILE A 352 -4.99 -5.36 -0.58
N GLY A 353 -3.97 -5.81 -1.31
CA GLY A 353 -3.30 -7.08 -1.02
C GLY A 353 -2.33 -6.97 0.16
N GLU A 354 -2.26 -7.97 1.02
CA GLU A 354 -1.09 -8.19 1.84
C GLU A 354 -0.02 -8.88 1.01
N ASN A 355 1.11 -8.22 0.85
CA ASN A 355 2.26 -8.77 0.13
C ASN A 355 3.54 -8.18 0.72
N TRP A 356 4.48 -9.05 1.11
CA TRP A 356 5.70 -8.65 1.80
C TRP A 356 6.87 -8.34 0.87
N HIS A 357 6.71 -8.62 -0.42
CA HIS A 357 7.75 -8.47 -1.44
C HIS A 357 7.18 -7.86 -2.72
N ASP A 358 7.85 -8.04 -3.85
CA ASP A 358 7.40 -7.47 -5.12
C ASP A 358 6.06 -8.06 -5.56
N ALA A 359 5.04 -7.20 -5.62
CA ALA A 359 3.68 -7.55 -5.98
C ALA A 359 3.28 -7.09 -7.40
N SER A 360 4.24 -6.69 -8.23
CA SER A 360 3.97 -6.13 -9.56
C SER A 360 3.09 -7.02 -10.45
N VAL A 361 3.18 -8.35 -10.26
CA VAL A 361 2.35 -9.32 -11.00
C VAL A 361 0.86 -9.28 -10.63
N TYR A 362 0.51 -8.75 -9.46
CA TYR A 362 -0.87 -8.59 -8.98
C TYR A 362 -1.45 -7.19 -9.26
N LEU A 363 -0.59 -6.22 -9.60
CA LEU A 363 -0.90 -4.79 -9.71
C LEU A 363 -1.04 -4.30 -11.16
N LYS A 364 -1.41 -5.21 -12.07
CA LYS A 364 -1.58 -4.92 -13.50
C LYS A 364 -2.97 -4.41 -13.88
N GLY A 365 -3.84 -4.13 -12.92
CA GLY A 365 -5.19 -3.64 -13.14
C GLY A 365 -6.28 -4.71 -13.12
N ASP A 366 -5.92 -6.00 -13.07
CA ASP A 366 -6.85 -7.13 -13.14
C ASP A 366 -7.06 -7.86 -11.80
N GLN A 367 -6.32 -7.51 -10.73
CA GLN A 367 -6.38 -8.17 -9.42
C GLN A 367 -6.51 -7.15 -8.28
N TYR A 368 -5.41 -6.54 -7.82
CA TYR A 368 -5.44 -5.56 -6.74
C TYR A 368 -5.45 -4.12 -7.25
N ASP A 369 -5.94 -3.19 -6.42
CA ASP A 369 -5.73 -1.75 -6.63
C ASP A 369 -4.44 -1.30 -5.94
N SER A 370 -4.11 -1.90 -4.81
CA SER A 370 -3.04 -1.50 -3.90
C SER A 370 -2.50 -2.69 -3.12
N ILE A 371 -1.42 -2.48 -2.39
CA ILE A 371 -0.89 -3.40 -1.37
C ILE A 371 -0.50 -2.66 -0.10
N MET A 372 -0.37 -3.40 1.01
CA MET A 372 0.36 -2.95 2.20
C MET A 372 1.85 -2.82 1.84
N ASN A 373 2.38 -1.59 1.84
CA ASN A 373 3.72 -1.29 1.32
C ASN A 373 4.83 -1.61 2.32
N TYR A 374 5.05 -2.88 2.61
CA TYR A 374 6.14 -3.32 3.52
C TYR A 374 7.53 -3.01 2.98
N ALA A 375 7.70 -2.77 1.67
CA ALA A 375 8.95 -2.29 1.12
C ALA A 375 9.29 -0.86 1.60
N PHE A 376 8.28 0.01 1.75
CA PHE A 376 8.42 1.33 2.38
C PHE A 376 8.74 1.18 3.88
N THR A 377 8.02 0.31 4.61
CA THR A 377 8.31 0.00 6.02
C THR A 377 9.76 -0.42 6.20
N LYS A 378 10.26 -1.32 5.33
CA LYS A 378 11.67 -1.75 5.38
C LYS A 378 12.65 -0.61 5.13
N ALA A 379 12.36 0.27 4.18
CA ALA A 379 13.21 1.42 3.89
C ALA A 379 13.27 2.39 5.09
N THR A 380 12.12 2.66 5.74
CA THR A 380 12.07 3.52 6.93
C THR A 380 12.79 2.91 8.13
N LEU A 381 12.69 1.60 8.35
CA LEU A 381 13.47 0.90 9.38
C LEU A 381 14.98 0.97 9.11
N ASP A 382 15.40 0.77 7.85
CA ASP A 382 16.81 0.82 7.48
C ASP A 382 17.40 2.23 7.61
N TYR A 383 16.59 3.27 7.48
CA TYR A 383 17.02 4.66 7.59
C TYR A 383 16.95 5.20 9.02
N PHE A 384 15.81 5.05 9.72
CA PHE A 384 15.58 5.67 11.03
C PHE A 384 16.04 4.81 12.22
N SER A 385 16.04 3.48 12.07
CA SER A 385 16.28 2.55 13.19
C SER A 385 17.67 1.92 13.15
N THR A 386 18.04 1.33 12.01
CA THR A 386 19.25 0.50 11.94
C THR A 386 20.45 1.18 11.29
N ASP A 387 20.29 2.42 10.83
CA ASP A 387 21.30 3.24 10.14
C ASP A 387 22.01 2.51 8.96
N LYS A 388 21.31 1.55 8.32
CA LYS A 388 21.80 0.83 7.13
C LYS A 388 21.75 1.67 5.87
N LEU A 389 20.89 2.69 5.86
CA LEU A 389 20.79 3.67 4.80
C LEU A 389 21.14 5.05 5.37
N ASP A 390 22.00 5.77 4.69
CA ASP A 390 22.15 7.21 4.83
C ASP A 390 21.05 7.94 4.02
N ALA A 391 21.04 9.27 4.04
CA ALA A 391 20.03 10.05 3.32
C ALA A 391 20.05 9.78 1.81
N LYS A 392 21.24 9.60 1.22
CA LYS A 392 21.39 9.25 -0.20
C LYS A 392 20.82 7.86 -0.49
N GLY A 393 21.19 6.86 0.29
CA GLY A 393 20.66 5.49 0.13
C GLY A 393 19.15 5.42 0.33
N MET A 394 18.59 6.26 1.23
CA MET A 394 17.15 6.37 1.42
C MET A 394 16.48 7.02 0.20
N ALA A 395 17.01 8.13 -0.32
CA ALA A 395 16.49 8.78 -1.53
C ALA A 395 16.49 7.81 -2.73
N GLU A 396 17.61 7.12 -2.96
CA GLU A 396 17.75 6.10 -4.00
C GLU A 396 16.73 4.97 -3.83
N ARG A 397 16.56 4.45 -2.62
CA ARG A 397 15.59 3.38 -2.32
C ARG A 397 14.16 3.83 -2.56
N LEU A 398 13.76 5.02 -2.14
CA LEU A 398 12.42 5.56 -2.36
C LEU A 398 12.11 5.73 -3.85
N ASN A 399 13.06 6.20 -4.64
CA ASN A 399 12.95 6.29 -6.11
C ASN A 399 12.80 4.90 -6.75
N ASP A 400 13.60 3.91 -6.33
CA ASP A 400 13.53 2.54 -6.84
C ASP A 400 12.15 1.90 -6.54
N LEU A 401 11.52 2.22 -5.39
CA LEU A 401 10.19 1.74 -5.06
C LEU A 401 9.12 2.32 -5.98
N LEU A 402 9.19 3.62 -6.30
CA LEU A 402 8.25 4.27 -7.22
C LEU A 402 8.40 3.76 -8.66
N ALA A 403 9.61 3.38 -9.07
CA ALA A 403 9.84 2.86 -10.41
C ALA A 403 9.24 1.47 -10.67
N ARG A 404 8.85 0.72 -9.61
CA ARG A 404 8.34 -0.66 -9.73
C ARG A 404 6.94 -0.74 -10.31
N ASN A 405 6.09 0.27 -10.09
CA ASN A 405 4.67 0.21 -10.40
C ASN A 405 4.24 1.36 -11.32
N SER A 406 3.01 1.25 -11.84
CA SER A 406 2.35 2.35 -12.55
C SER A 406 2.02 3.51 -11.60
N ASP A 407 1.75 4.69 -12.16
CA ASP A 407 1.45 5.89 -11.38
C ASP A 407 0.19 5.70 -10.52
N THR A 408 -0.87 5.15 -11.11
CA THR A 408 -2.12 4.86 -10.39
C THR A 408 -1.90 3.97 -9.17
N VAL A 409 -1.10 2.92 -9.31
CA VAL A 409 -0.76 2.01 -8.21
C VAL A 409 0.06 2.74 -7.14
N ASN A 410 1.11 3.48 -7.53
CA ASN A 410 1.96 4.19 -6.58
C ASN A 410 1.17 5.16 -5.71
N HIS A 411 0.20 5.88 -6.29
CA HIS A 411 -0.63 6.83 -5.56
C HIS A 411 -1.71 6.18 -4.68
N MET A 412 -2.01 4.89 -4.88
CA MET A 412 -2.91 4.11 -4.02
C MET A 412 -2.18 3.18 -3.04
N MET A 413 -0.84 3.09 -3.07
CA MET A 413 -0.08 2.23 -2.16
C MET A 413 -0.37 2.56 -0.70
N LEU A 414 -0.75 1.56 0.10
CA LEU A 414 -0.98 1.74 1.53
C LEU A 414 0.36 1.73 2.27
N ASN A 415 0.93 2.92 2.50
CA ASN A 415 2.19 3.09 3.20
C ASN A 415 2.00 2.97 4.71
N LEU A 416 2.89 2.27 5.40
CA LEU A 416 2.83 2.05 6.83
C LEU A 416 4.22 2.01 7.45
N LEU A 417 4.35 2.42 8.70
CA LEU A 417 5.58 2.27 9.50
C LEU A 417 5.57 0.96 10.27
N ASP A 418 4.41 0.55 10.76
CA ASP A 418 4.14 -0.67 11.51
C ASP A 418 2.71 -1.17 11.26
N SER A 419 2.43 -2.38 11.73
CA SER A 419 1.13 -3.03 11.68
C SER A 419 0.93 -3.98 12.85
N HIS A 420 -0.19 -4.71 12.86
CA HIS A 420 -0.45 -5.76 13.83
C HIS A 420 0.49 -7.00 13.71
N ASP A 421 1.28 -7.09 12.64
CA ASP A 421 2.21 -8.20 12.35
C ASP A 421 3.69 -7.82 12.55
N THR A 422 3.97 -6.56 12.85
CA THR A 422 5.33 -6.05 13.00
C THR A 422 5.60 -5.53 14.42
N HIS A 423 6.86 -5.24 14.73
CA HIS A 423 7.15 -4.41 15.90
C HIS A 423 6.53 -3.02 15.75
N ARG A 424 6.21 -2.37 16.86
CA ARG A 424 5.84 -0.95 16.85
C ARG A 424 7.03 -0.11 16.41
N PHE A 425 6.82 0.75 15.45
CA PHE A 425 7.90 1.59 14.91
C PHE A 425 8.53 2.50 15.98
N TYR A 426 7.73 2.98 16.94
CA TYR A 426 8.24 3.74 18.07
C TYR A 426 9.30 2.96 18.89
N SER A 427 9.11 1.66 19.10
CA SER A 427 10.11 0.79 19.72
C SER A 427 11.34 0.57 18.83
N GLU A 428 11.14 0.44 17.53
CA GLU A 428 12.25 0.25 16.57
C GLU A 428 13.20 1.44 16.52
N VAL A 429 12.70 2.67 16.71
CA VAL A 429 13.54 3.88 16.83
C VAL A 429 14.01 4.14 18.26
N SER A 430 13.97 3.12 19.14
CA SER A 430 14.40 3.22 20.55
C SER A 430 13.66 4.30 21.34
N GLU A 431 12.37 4.50 21.03
CA GLU A 431 11.49 5.50 21.65
C GLU A 431 12.00 6.96 21.48
N ASP A 432 12.81 7.23 20.45
CA ASP A 432 13.25 8.59 20.12
C ASP A 432 12.11 9.34 19.39
N ASP A 433 11.48 10.26 20.08
CA ASP A 433 10.39 11.09 19.59
C ASP A 433 10.73 11.88 18.32
N ARG A 434 11.99 12.28 18.12
CA ARG A 434 12.44 13.08 16.98
C ARG A 434 12.44 12.20 15.72
N LYS A 435 13.10 11.04 15.77
CA LYS A 435 13.11 10.05 14.68
C LYS A 435 11.70 9.58 14.34
N PHE A 436 10.89 9.32 15.37
CA PHE A 436 9.50 8.88 15.19
C PHE A 436 8.63 9.94 14.46
N LYS A 437 8.69 11.20 14.89
CA LYS A 437 7.96 12.29 14.25
C LYS A 437 8.47 12.57 12.83
N ALA A 438 9.78 12.48 12.59
CA ALA A 438 10.34 12.61 11.25
C ALA A 438 9.86 11.50 10.30
N ALA A 439 9.75 10.25 10.79
CA ALA A 439 9.21 9.14 10.02
C ALA A 439 7.71 9.33 9.69
N LEU A 440 6.91 9.92 10.59
CA LEU A 440 5.52 10.29 10.31
C LEU A 440 5.42 11.36 9.21
N CYS A 441 6.31 12.36 9.20
CA CYS A 441 6.36 13.33 8.10
C CYS A 441 6.63 12.64 6.76
N LEU A 442 7.56 11.70 6.72
CA LEU A 442 7.85 10.93 5.51
C LEU A 442 6.67 10.05 5.11
N LEU A 443 6.02 9.35 6.05
CA LEU A 443 4.84 8.53 5.81
C LEU A 443 3.72 9.32 5.11
N TYR A 444 3.45 10.54 5.58
CA TYR A 444 2.37 11.37 5.05
C TYR A 444 2.73 12.09 3.73
N LEU A 445 4.01 12.32 3.47
CA LEU A 445 4.47 13.07 2.29
C LEU A 445 5.15 12.20 1.22
N TYR A 446 5.30 10.90 1.42
CA TYR A 446 5.69 9.97 0.36
C TYR A 446 4.46 9.62 -0.50
N PRO A 447 4.60 9.45 -1.84
CA PRO A 447 3.51 9.05 -2.70
C PRO A 447 2.79 7.79 -2.22
N GLY A 448 1.47 7.81 -2.22
CA GLY A 448 0.61 6.76 -1.69
C GLY A 448 -0.28 7.26 -0.55
N VAL A 449 -0.85 6.34 0.18
CA VAL A 449 -1.86 6.55 1.22
C VAL A 449 -1.27 6.20 2.58
N PRO A 450 -1.17 7.15 3.52
CA PRO A 450 -0.64 6.86 4.85
C PRO A 450 -1.60 6.00 5.67
N CYS A 451 -1.06 5.00 6.36
CA CYS A 451 -1.76 4.18 7.32
C CYS A 451 -1.01 4.18 8.64
N ILE A 452 -1.68 4.52 9.73
CA ILE A 452 -1.16 4.38 11.09
C ILE A 452 -1.89 3.28 11.83
N PHE A 453 -1.17 2.52 12.63
CA PHE A 453 -1.73 1.48 13.48
C PHE A 453 -2.25 2.11 14.78
N TYR A 454 -3.41 1.68 15.31
CA TYR A 454 -4.01 2.27 16.51
C TYR A 454 -2.98 2.40 17.64
N GLY A 455 -2.97 3.51 18.33
CA GLY A 455 -2.03 3.81 19.41
C GLY A 455 -0.68 4.40 18.94
N THR A 456 -0.43 4.51 17.63
CA THR A 456 0.72 5.25 17.07
C THR A 456 0.71 6.70 17.56
N GLU A 457 -0.45 7.33 17.59
CA GLU A 457 -0.65 8.71 18.03
C GLU A 457 -0.34 8.95 19.51
N ILE A 458 -0.40 7.91 20.33
CA ILE A 458 -0.03 7.96 21.76
C ILE A 458 1.28 7.20 22.05
N LYS A 459 2.02 6.85 21.00
CA LYS A 459 3.35 6.24 21.06
C LYS A 459 3.37 4.92 21.84
N ILE A 460 2.42 4.00 21.57
CA ILE A 460 2.40 2.68 22.18
C ILE A 460 3.63 1.90 21.73
N PRO A 461 4.53 1.49 22.65
CA PRO A 461 5.68 0.65 22.31
C PRO A 461 5.27 -0.82 22.25
N GLY A 462 6.00 -1.63 21.47
CA GLY A 462 5.79 -3.09 21.42
C GLY A 462 6.77 -3.80 20.51
N GLY A 463 7.11 -5.03 20.89
CA GLY A 463 7.87 -5.98 20.07
C GLY A 463 6.96 -6.73 19.10
N TYR A 464 7.38 -7.94 18.68
CA TYR A 464 6.56 -8.83 17.85
C TYR A 464 5.25 -9.21 18.53
N ASP A 465 4.29 -9.65 17.70
CA ASP A 465 3.05 -10.28 18.14
C ASP A 465 3.30 -11.26 19.32
N PRO A 466 2.54 -11.17 20.39
CA PRO A 466 1.39 -10.29 20.64
C PRO A 466 1.73 -8.92 21.26
N ASP A 467 2.99 -8.60 21.51
CA ASP A 467 3.40 -7.39 22.25
C ASP A 467 3.09 -6.08 21.50
N CYS A 468 3.07 -6.09 20.15
CA CYS A 468 2.64 -4.96 19.33
C CYS A 468 1.12 -4.67 19.46
N ARG A 469 0.32 -5.65 19.92
CA ARG A 469 -1.15 -5.61 20.03
C ARG A 469 -1.60 -5.31 21.46
N LYS A 470 -0.95 -4.34 22.14
CA LYS A 470 -1.38 -3.85 23.46
C LYS A 470 -2.72 -3.14 23.38
N CYS A 471 -3.47 -3.15 24.49
CA CYS A 471 -4.72 -2.39 24.57
C CYS A 471 -4.47 -0.89 24.41
N MET A 472 -5.43 -0.20 23.79
CA MET A 472 -5.42 1.26 23.68
C MET A 472 -5.41 1.91 25.05
N ASP A 473 -4.52 2.87 25.28
CA ASP A 473 -4.44 3.66 26.52
C ASP A 473 -5.32 4.90 26.38
N TRP A 474 -6.62 4.75 26.76
CA TRP A 474 -7.60 5.82 26.64
C TRP A 474 -7.32 6.99 27.58
N ASP A 475 -6.62 6.77 28.70
CA ASP A 475 -6.23 7.86 29.61
C ASP A 475 -5.23 8.82 28.95
N LYS A 476 -4.37 8.31 28.07
CA LYS A 476 -3.49 9.11 27.22
C LYS A 476 -4.22 9.67 26.01
N ALA A 477 -5.04 8.84 25.35
CA ALA A 477 -5.75 9.22 24.14
C ALA A 477 -6.73 10.37 24.38
N ASP A 478 -7.43 10.42 25.52
CA ASP A 478 -8.34 11.51 25.88
C ASP A 478 -7.61 12.86 26.07
N LYS A 479 -6.29 12.85 26.28
CA LYS A 479 -5.44 14.04 26.41
C LYS A 479 -4.62 14.34 25.15
N ILE A 480 -4.86 13.62 24.06
CA ILE A 480 -4.01 13.69 22.84
C ILE A 480 -3.93 15.10 22.26
N LYS A 481 -5.02 15.89 22.34
CA LYS A 481 -5.10 17.23 21.75
C LYS A 481 -4.09 18.24 22.31
N ASP A 482 -3.56 17.98 23.50
CA ASP A 482 -2.56 18.82 24.14
C ASP A 482 -1.12 18.44 23.74
N THR A 483 -0.94 17.40 22.94
CA THR A 483 0.37 16.85 22.57
C THR A 483 0.91 17.43 21.27
N ASP A 484 2.22 17.38 21.12
CA ASP A 484 2.94 17.78 19.89
C ASP A 484 2.66 16.81 18.73
N ILE A 485 2.53 15.52 19.03
CA ILE A 485 2.21 14.51 18.00
C ILE A 485 0.81 14.72 17.41
N TYR A 486 -0.17 15.14 18.20
CA TYR A 486 -1.50 15.48 17.68
C TYR A 486 -1.42 16.66 16.70
N ARG A 487 -0.72 17.74 17.08
CA ARG A 487 -0.53 18.89 16.20
C ARG A 487 0.18 18.51 14.90
N LEU A 488 1.20 17.64 15.00
CA LEU A 488 1.89 17.08 13.84
C LEU A 488 0.93 16.35 12.91
N LEU A 489 0.17 15.37 13.42
CA LEU A 489 -0.75 14.56 12.62
C LEU A 489 -1.83 15.41 11.94
N ILE A 490 -2.41 16.39 12.65
CA ILE A 490 -3.41 17.28 12.05
C ILE A 490 -2.78 18.14 10.95
N SER A 491 -1.59 18.72 11.18
CA SER A 491 -0.92 19.53 10.15
C SER A 491 -0.60 18.72 8.89
N LEU A 492 -0.19 17.46 9.05
CA LEU A 492 0.06 16.54 7.93
C LEU A 492 -1.24 16.12 7.23
N ALA A 493 -2.31 15.87 7.98
CA ALA A 493 -3.63 15.56 7.43
C ALA A 493 -4.19 16.76 6.65
N ASP A 494 -4.07 17.97 7.19
CA ASP A 494 -4.49 19.22 6.51
C ASP A 494 -3.73 19.44 5.20
N LEU A 495 -2.43 19.13 5.16
CA LEU A 495 -1.66 19.18 3.91
C LEU A 495 -2.27 18.24 2.86
N ARG A 496 -2.54 16.99 3.21
CA ARG A 496 -3.13 16.04 2.27
C ARG A 496 -4.56 16.38 1.86
N GLN A 497 -5.30 17.08 2.69
CA GLN A 497 -6.65 17.54 2.37
C GLN A 497 -6.64 18.77 1.46
N ASN A 498 -5.68 19.68 1.64
CA ASN A 498 -5.65 20.94 0.91
C ASN A 498 -4.89 20.89 -0.42
N TYR A 499 -4.05 19.86 -0.62
CA TYR A 499 -3.26 19.69 -1.83
C TYR A 499 -3.44 18.29 -2.43
N ASP A 500 -3.63 18.23 -3.73
CA ASP A 500 -3.78 16.96 -4.45
C ASP A 500 -2.42 16.33 -4.76
N PHE A 501 -2.01 15.35 -3.97
CA PHE A 501 -0.80 14.57 -4.17
C PHE A 501 -0.98 13.39 -5.13
N SER A 502 -2.20 13.11 -5.61
CA SER A 502 -2.53 11.87 -6.33
C SER A 502 -2.01 11.82 -7.78
N ASN A 503 -1.51 12.92 -8.32
CA ASN A 503 -1.05 13.02 -9.70
C ASN A 503 0.35 13.61 -9.84
N VAL A 504 1.09 13.77 -8.74
CA VAL A 504 2.42 14.40 -8.73
C VAL A 504 3.42 13.57 -7.95
N TYR A 505 4.64 13.49 -8.48
CA TYR A 505 5.77 12.94 -7.74
C TYR A 505 6.64 14.05 -7.18
N PRO A 506 7.21 13.86 -5.98
CA PRO A 506 8.28 14.71 -5.51
C PRO A 506 9.57 14.40 -6.25
N VAL A 507 10.42 15.39 -6.40
CA VAL A 507 11.84 15.14 -6.60
C VAL A 507 12.42 14.64 -5.29
N ILE A 508 12.85 13.39 -5.22
CA ILE A 508 13.44 12.76 -4.04
C ILE A 508 14.96 12.74 -4.23
N THR A 509 15.68 13.46 -3.37
CA THR A 509 17.12 13.64 -3.47
C THR A 509 17.73 13.90 -2.09
N THR A 510 18.98 14.33 -2.06
CA THR A 510 19.65 14.86 -0.87
C THR A 510 20.05 16.31 -1.10
N ASP A 511 20.41 16.99 -0.02
CA ASP A 511 21.12 18.26 -0.08
C ASP A 511 22.53 18.07 -0.68
N GLU A 512 23.29 19.17 -0.84
CA GLU A 512 24.64 19.12 -1.41
C GLU A 512 25.65 18.33 -0.56
N SER A 513 25.44 18.25 0.76
CA SER A 513 26.30 17.46 1.65
C SER A 513 26.03 15.96 1.55
N GLY A 514 24.83 15.55 1.13
CA GLY A 514 24.37 14.19 1.11
C GLY A 514 23.84 13.68 2.46
N ASP A 515 23.75 14.54 3.46
CA ASP A 515 23.37 14.18 4.83
C ASP A 515 21.86 14.32 5.10
N MET A 516 21.15 15.08 4.28
CA MET A 516 19.73 15.38 4.46
C MET A 516 18.87 14.80 3.34
N LEU A 517 17.82 14.06 3.70
CA LEU A 517 16.80 13.61 2.74
C LEU A 517 15.87 14.77 2.38
N GLU A 518 15.65 14.98 1.09
CA GLU A 518 14.79 16.03 0.55
C GLU A 518 13.70 15.43 -0.35
N LEU A 519 12.42 15.79 -0.09
CA LEU A 519 11.28 15.55 -0.98
C LEU A 519 10.70 16.91 -1.38
N ARG A 520 10.66 17.21 -2.69
CA ARG A 520 10.17 18.49 -3.21
C ARG A 520 9.01 18.26 -4.17
N TYR A 521 7.85 18.81 -3.82
CA TYR A 521 6.67 18.84 -4.67
C TYR A 521 6.45 20.22 -5.29
N ILE A 522 5.88 20.24 -6.48
CA ILE A 522 5.24 21.39 -7.11
C ILE A 522 3.81 20.97 -7.44
N ILE A 523 2.84 21.52 -6.71
CA ILE A 523 1.41 21.24 -6.89
C ILE A 523 0.72 22.54 -7.31
N GLY A 524 0.40 22.66 -8.60
CA GLY A 524 0.01 23.95 -9.18
C GLY A 524 1.13 24.98 -9.00
N ASP A 525 0.82 26.10 -8.36
CA ASP A 525 1.80 27.17 -8.05
C ASP A 525 2.43 27.02 -6.65
N THR A 526 2.18 25.90 -5.94
CA THR A 526 2.63 25.71 -4.57
C THR A 526 3.82 24.74 -4.52
N GLY A 527 4.94 25.23 -3.96
CA GLY A 527 6.08 24.40 -3.56
C GLY A 527 5.87 23.83 -2.16
N ILE A 528 6.02 22.51 -2.01
CA ILE A 528 5.99 21.82 -0.71
C ILE A 528 7.27 21.01 -0.59
N ASN A 529 8.09 21.34 0.41
CA ASN A 529 9.37 20.69 0.64
C ASN A 529 9.39 20.03 2.01
N LEU A 530 9.80 18.76 2.05
CA LEU A 530 10.13 18.03 3.26
C LEU A 530 11.63 17.83 3.31
N TYR A 531 12.25 18.28 4.39
CA TYR A 531 13.65 18.03 4.72
C TYR A 531 13.72 17.16 5.97
N ILE A 532 14.53 16.11 5.95
CA ILE A 532 14.74 15.21 7.07
C ILE A 532 16.23 15.09 7.36
N ASN A 533 16.63 15.61 8.50
CA ASN A 533 17.97 15.42 9.05
C ASN A 533 17.96 14.20 10.00
N ASN A 534 18.45 13.05 9.56
CA ASN A 534 18.58 11.86 10.42
C ASN A 534 20.02 11.71 10.97
N THR A 535 20.72 12.82 11.19
CA THR A 535 22.07 12.84 11.79
C THR A 535 22.06 13.47 13.18
N ASP A 536 23.15 13.31 13.92
CA ASP A 536 23.36 13.87 15.25
C ASP A 536 23.89 15.33 15.22
N LYS A 537 23.87 15.97 14.04
CA LYS A 537 24.40 17.32 13.84
C LYS A 537 23.34 18.24 13.26
N ASP A 538 23.38 19.51 13.69
CA ASP A 538 22.60 20.55 13.04
C ASP A 538 23.17 20.84 11.64
N THR A 539 22.31 21.14 10.70
CA THR A 539 22.68 21.53 9.34
C THR A 539 21.88 22.75 8.88
N VAL A 540 22.34 23.39 7.81
CA VAL A 540 21.62 24.50 7.17
C VAL A 540 21.35 24.11 5.73
N VAL A 541 20.10 24.24 5.33
CA VAL A 541 19.69 24.04 3.94
C VAL A 541 19.32 25.38 3.31
N THR A 542 19.79 25.60 2.08
CA THR A 542 19.33 26.71 1.24
C THR A 542 18.25 26.20 0.31
N GLU A 543 17.08 26.81 0.35
CA GLU A 543 15.97 26.39 -0.53
C GLU A 543 16.31 26.68 -2.00
N ARG A 544 16.19 25.69 -2.87
CA ARG A 544 16.52 25.83 -4.30
C ARG A 544 15.60 26.85 -4.98
N GLY A 545 16.20 27.80 -5.69
CA GLY A 545 15.46 28.88 -6.35
C GLY A 545 15.09 30.05 -5.43
N SER A 546 15.52 30.00 -4.17
CA SER A 546 15.37 31.02 -3.16
C SER A 546 16.72 31.31 -2.49
N SER A 547 16.86 32.44 -1.81
CA SER A 547 17.98 32.73 -0.91
C SER A 547 17.64 32.40 0.55
N ALA A 548 16.50 31.79 0.80
CA ALA A 548 16.09 31.44 2.15
C ALA A 548 16.93 30.30 2.70
N GLU A 549 17.47 30.49 3.89
CA GLU A 549 18.23 29.48 4.61
C GLU A 549 17.44 29.03 5.84
N TYR A 550 17.41 27.71 6.06
CA TYR A 550 16.76 27.10 7.21
C TYR A 550 17.76 26.27 8.00
N LYS A 551 17.86 26.56 9.30
CA LYS A 551 18.57 25.67 10.22
C LYS A 551 17.67 24.50 10.55
N ILE A 552 18.18 23.29 10.38
CA ILE A 552 17.51 22.03 10.71
C ILE A 552 18.37 21.34 11.77
N GLU A 553 17.79 21.12 12.94
CA GLU A 553 18.50 20.53 14.07
C GLU A 553 18.69 19.01 13.89
N ALA A 554 19.53 18.42 14.74
CA ALA A 554 19.76 16.97 14.75
C ALA A 554 18.44 16.20 14.92
N TYR A 555 18.18 15.23 14.03
CA TYR A 555 16.97 14.38 13.99
C TYR A 555 15.65 15.15 13.79
N GLU A 556 15.71 16.35 13.20
CA GLU A 556 14.53 17.15 12.87
C GLU A 556 14.02 16.85 11.46
N ALA A 557 12.71 16.88 11.30
CA ALA A 557 12.06 17.05 10.01
C ALA A 557 11.39 18.43 9.94
N LEU A 558 11.52 19.08 8.77
CA LEU A 558 10.99 20.41 8.49
C LEU A 558 10.13 20.36 7.23
N VAL A 559 8.89 20.84 7.33
CA VAL A 559 8.00 21.01 6.18
C VAL A 559 7.85 22.48 5.86
N ILE A 560 8.15 22.85 4.61
CA ILE A 560 8.10 24.21 4.09
C ILE A 560 7.07 24.28 2.97
N VAL A 561 6.19 25.28 3.03
CA VAL A 561 5.21 25.56 1.99
C VAL A 561 5.40 27.00 1.50
N ASN A 562 5.71 27.17 0.21
CA ASN A 562 5.96 28.48 -0.40
C ASN A 562 6.92 29.37 0.43
N ASN A 563 8.09 28.85 0.75
CA ASN A 563 9.16 29.51 1.52
C ASN A 563 8.77 29.86 2.97
N LYS A 564 7.74 29.23 3.53
CA LYS A 564 7.35 29.41 4.94
C LYS A 564 7.36 28.07 5.65
N VAL A 565 7.99 28.03 6.80
CA VAL A 565 7.95 26.86 7.67
C VAL A 565 6.50 26.65 8.11
N LEU A 566 5.92 25.53 7.69
CA LEU A 566 4.62 25.09 8.14
C LEU A 566 4.74 24.26 9.41
N LEU A 567 5.73 23.39 9.47
CA LEU A 567 5.88 22.40 10.52
C LEU A 567 7.36 22.12 10.80
N SER A 568 7.70 22.02 12.09
CA SER A 568 8.96 21.48 12.62
C SER A 568 8.64 20.41 13.64
N THR A 569 9.30 19.27 13.58
CA THR A 569 9.08 18.16 14.52
C THR A 569 9.65 18.42 15.92
N LEU A 570 10.39 19.51 16.12
CA LEU A 570 10.95 19.93 17.40
C LEU A 570 10.19 21.07 18.09
N LYS A 571 9.20 21.68 17.41
CA LYS A 571 8.47 22.87 17.92
C LYS A 571 7.01 22.60 18.21
#